data_ab232830aa6d7fb0a4c3a693a0119419
#
_entry.id   ab232830aa6d7fb0a4c3a693a0119419
#
_cell.length_a   1.000
_cell.length_b   1.000
_cell.length_c   1.000
_cell.angle_alpha   90.00
_cell.angle_beta   90.00
_cell.angle_gamma   90.00
#
_symmetry.space_group_name_H-M   'P 1'
#
loop_
_entity.id
_entity.type
_entity.pdbx_description
1 polymer ?
#
loop_
_entity_poly.entity_id
_entity_poly.type
_entity_poly.pdbx_seq_one_letter_code
_entity_poly.pdbx_strand_id
1 'polypeptide(L)'
;MTTQTLAPAPRRARLLPSVGSVPRRRLMVPLVIAFAFLVTQGVVQAVTPFIRQDDWTFLLPDNQPNVAPPRYYNISEGRWLNTGWWWLVGQHGTPTTAALTYALGYALLVAGMWRVLRRSGVRPGPVVDALLGVALYASCVWVQLLYWPGALTPSVLVAAAAMWLLPWAAGSFRRMSLWLLLSGAAAVLSYPPVGVVLLVFAVVQLRDAPWRRVLALVAGWVVAFGTGIIVAYTLNWIFNQHFGIELASWRQANPLDSLDSLNDNVGRWVDSVSDLWRAQWWVALVGLVAFAVGIRDQRVRPRLLRLLAAFVVACGLDAGQTIVTGAVTEARGQLWTWLVAVLPVAFLLLRRGPVDLGAVRLSRSERVPALLLAVLAVVGVLSWRADISAHQATRVQYAAIAAQATAREAGEPAARIVVYQNWYVKGSRDGSLMASTMFMAVRQATGGVQPRWCRGEECVVLARESSRRSVVRIDSPAGLSHVIGIVVPPPPDWL
;
A
#
# COMPACT_ATOMS: atom_id res chain seq x y z
N MET A 1 -4.25 -68.50 -32.97
CA MET A 1 -4.47 -67.07 -33.35
C MET A 1 -5.25 -66.40 -32.24
N THR A 2 -4.57 -65.72 -31.36
CA THR A 2 -5.15 -65.02 -30.19
C THR A 2 -5.20 -63.54 -30.51
N THR A 3 -6.42 -63.01 -30.73
CA THR A 3 -6.66 -61.59 -30.96
C THR A 3 -6.47 -60.81 -29.68
N GLN A 4 -5.40 -60.04 -29.58
CA GLN A 4 -5.19 -59.07 -28.52
C GLN A 4 -6.09 -57.85 -28.80
N THR A 5 -7.08 -57.65 -27.93
CA THR A 5 -7.92 -56.43 -27.88
C THR A 5 -7.04 -55.29 -27.28
N LEU A 6 -6.69 -54.34 -28.12
CA LEU A 6 -6.03 -53.09 -27.70
C LEU A 6 -6.96 -52.27 -26.79
N ALA A 7 -6.51 -52.06 -25.56
CA ALA A 7 -7.18 -51.20 -24.61
C ALA A 7 -7.26 -49.74 -25.15
N PRO A 8 -8.37 -49.03 -25.00
CA PRO A 8 -8.50 -47.65 -25.49
C PRO A 8 -7.56 -46.72 -24.74
N ALA A 9 -6.84 -45.89 -25.49
CA ALA A 9 -5.91 -44.89 -24.98
C ALA A 9 -6.58 -43.97 -23.96
N PRO A 10 -5.89 -43.60 -22.88
CA PRO A 10 -6.48 -42.74 -21.84
C PRO A 10 -6.86 -41.38 -22.45
N ARG A 11 -8.16 -41.06 -22.37
CA ARG A 11 -8.69 -39.75 -22.76
C ARG A 11 -7.89 -38.67 -22.05
N ARG A 12 -7.13 -37.90 -22.83
CA ARG A 12 -6.52 -36.63 -22.36
C ARG A 12 -7.59 -35.84 -21.65
N ALA A 13 -7.44 -35.70 -20.35
CA ALA A 13 -8.30 -34.86 -19.53
C ALA A 13 -8.29 -33.47 -20.16
N ARG A 14 -9.42 -33.04 -20.72
CA ARG A 14 -9.62 -31.66 -21.14
C ARG A 14 -9.43 -30.76 -19.93
N LEU A 15 -8.25 -30.18 -19.85
CA LEU A 15 -7.93 -29.15 -18.89
C LEU A 15 -8.77 -27.91 -19.26
N LEU A 16 -9.82 -27.71 -18.50
CA LEU A 16 -10.73 -26.58 -18.44
C LEU A 16 -11.94 -26.62 -19.40
N PRO A 17 -13.16 -26.56 -18.82
CA PRO A 17 -14.34 -26.22 -19.63
C PRO A 17 -14.16 -24.79 -20.17
N SER A 18 -14.50 -24.58 -21.44
CA SER A 18 -14.54 -23.26 -22.05
C SER A 18 -15.39 -22.34 -21.18
N VAL A 19 -14.74 -21.38 -20.55
CA VAL A 19 -15.44 -20.35 -19.77
C VAL A 19 -16.22 -19.53 -20.78
N GLY A 20 -17.54 -19.73 -20.82
CA GLY A 20 -18.44 -18.96 -21.64
C GLY A 20 -18.12 -17.46 -21.48
N SER A 21 -18.00 -16.78 -22.59
CA SER A 21 -17.69 -15.36 -22.65
C SER A 21 -18.72 -14.59 -21.82
N VAL A 22 -18.31 -14.02 -20.70
CA VAL A 22 -19.18 -13.13 -19.91
C VAL A 22 -19.49 -11.91 -20.78
N PRO A 23 -20.76 -11.56 -21.03
CA PRO A 23 -21.11 -10.42 -21.88
C PRO A 23 -20.41 -9.16 -21.39
N ARG A 24 -19.71 -8.45 -22.27
CA ARG A 24 -18.89 -7.23 -21.99
C ARG A 24 -19.67 -6.18 -21.17
N ARG A 25 -20.95 -5.98 -21.43
CA ARG A 25 -21.79 -5.00 -20.70
C ARG A 25 -21.88 -5.26 -19.19
N ARG A 26 -21.74 -6.51 -18.74
CA ARG A 26 -21.85 -6.88 -17.33
C ARG A 26 -20.55 -6.68 -16.54
N LEU A 27 -19.43 -6.63 -17.23
CA LEU A 27 -18.14 -6.26 -16.66
C LEU A 27 -18.05 -4.75 -16.38
N MET A 28 -18.87 -3.95 -17.06
CA MET A 28 -18.75 -2.49 -17.07
C MET A 28 -19.33 -1.83 -15.80
N VAL A 29 -20.43 -2.32 -15.24
CA VAL A 29 -21.12 -1.63 -14.15
C VAL A 29 -20.27 -1.55 -12.87
N PRO A 30 -19.71 -2.63 -12.31
CA PRO A 30 -18.86 -2.54 -11.12
C PRO A 30 -17.55 -1.81 -11.40
N LEU A 31 -17.00 -1.94 -12.61
CA LEU A 31 -15.84 -1.18 -13.04
C LEU A 31 -16.15 0.31 -13.10
N VAL A 32 -17.29 0.72 -13.64
CA VAL A 32 -17.70 2.13 -13.70
C VAL A 32 -17.94 2.68 -12.29
N ILE A 33 -18.60 1.92 -11.40
CA ILE A 33 -18.84 2.35 -10.01
C ILE A 33 -17.50 2.46 -9.25
N ALA A 34 -16.66 1.43 -9.30
CA ALA A 34 -15.35 1.47 -8.70
C ALA A 34 -14.51 2.62 -9.29
N PHE A 35 -14.51 2.78 -10.61
CA PHE A 35 -13.80 3.86 -11.30
C PHE A 35 -14.35 5.24 -10.97
N ALA A 36 -15.66 5.44 -10.92
CA ALA A 36 -16.26 6.71 -10.52
C ALA A 36 -15.91 7.08 -9.07
N PHE A 37 -15.99 6.09 -8.17
CA PHE A 37 -15.58 6.28 -6.78
C PHE A 37 -14.09 6.63 -6.67
N LEU A 38 -13.24 5.95 -7.41
CA LEU A 38 -11.80 6.13 -7.51
C LEU A 38 -11.42 7.50 -8.05
N VAL A 39 -12.04 7.91 -9.14
CA VAL A 39 -11.82 9.24 -9.73
C VAL A 39 -12.20 10.31 -8.70
N THR A 40 -13.32 10.14 -8.01
CA THR A 40 -13.73 11.09 -6.95
C THR A 40 -12.69 11.17 -5.83
N GLN A 41 -12.19 10.05 -5.33
CA GLN A 41 -11.19 10.05 -4.26
C GLN A 41 -9.81 10.52 -4.76
N GLY A 42 -9.42 10.13 -5.96
CA GLY A 42 -8.20 10.61 -6.61
C GLY A 42 -8.22 12.13 -6.85
N VAL A 43 -9.35 12.66 -7.30
CA VAL A 43 -9.55 14.12 -7.48
C VAL A 43 -9.48 14.84 -6.13
N VAL A 44 -10.15 14.32 -5.11
CA VAL A 44 -10.09 14.91 -3.75
C VAL A 44 -8.65 14.96 -3.24
N GLN A 45 -7.89 13.88 -3.39
CA GLN A 45 -6.48 13.86 -2.99
C GLN A 45 -5.61 14.76 -3.89
N ALA A 46 -5.91 14.87 -5.18
CA ALA A 46 -5.14 15.67 -6.12
C ALA A 46 -5.34 17.18 -5.95
N VAL A 47 -6.51 17.62 -5.51
CA VAL A 47 -6.80 19.05 -5.26
C VAL A 47 -5.98 19.58 -4.09
N THR A 48 -5.86 18.81 -3.02
CA THR A 48 -5.07 19.18 -1.82
C THR A 48 -4.21 18.00 -1.38
N PRO A 49 -3.18 17.62 -2.15
CA PRO A 49 -2.40 16.43 -1.84
C PRO A 49 -1.59 16.65 -0.56
N PHE A 50 -1.74 15.72 0.37
CA PHE A 50 -0.79 15.57 1.46
C PHE A 50 0.29 14.59 1.00
N ILE A 51 1.54 14.99 1.08
CA ILE A 51 2.68 14.19 0.66
C ILE A 51 3.58 13.98 1.86
N ARG A 52 3.88 12.74 2.17
CA ARG A 52 4.79 12.39 3.25
C ARG A 52 6.26 12.55 2.83
N GLN A 53 7.11 12.71 3.82
CA GLN A 53 8.52 13.09 3.71
C GLN A 53 9.28 12.32 2.62
N ASP A 54 9.19 11.00 2.63
CA ASP A 54 9.98 10.14 1.73
C ASP A 54 9.63 10.34 0.26
N ASP A 55 8.42 10.78 -0.03
CA ASP A 55 7.93 10.95 -1.38
C ASP A 55 8.47 12.20 -2.08
N TRP A 56 8.89 13.20 -1.31
CA TRP A 56 9.46 14.42 -1.85
C TRP A 56 10.77 14.19 -2.60
N THR A 57 11.52 13.15 -2.25
CA THR A 57 12.66 12.67 -3.02
C THR A 57 12.34 12.51 -4.50
N PHE A 58 11.14 12.11 -4.75
CA PHE A 58 10.65 11.77 -6.06
C PHE A 58 9.90 12.92 -6.76
N LEU A 59 9.61 13.98 -6.09
CA LEU A 59 8.87 15.13 -6.61
C LEU A 59 9.73 16.38 -6.77
N LEU A 60 10.97 16.35 -6.28
CA LEU A 60 11.89 17.47 -6.32
C LEU A 60 13.14 17.12 -7.15
N PRO A 61 13.79 18.11 -7.73
CA PRO A 61 15.09 17.94 -8.39
C PRO A 61 16.12 17.30 -7.46
N ASP A 62 17.06 16.55 -8.02
CA ASP A 62 18.19 15.97 -7.29
C ASP A 62 18.98 17.05 -6.53
N ASN A 63 19.68 16.61 -5.46
CA ASN A 63 20.55 17.44 -4.65
C ASN A 63 19.89 18.58 -3.87
N GLN A 64 18.60 18.43 -3.58
CA GLN A 64 17.92 19.41 -2.73
C GLN A 64 18.25 19.16 -1.25
N PRO A 65 18.65 20.18 -0.49
CA PRO A 65 18.89 20.05 0.95
C PRO A 65 17.67 19.49 1.69
N ASN A 66 17.92 18.67 2.69
CA ASN A 66 16.90 17.99 3.53
C ASN A 66 15.98 17.01 2.79
N VAL A 67 16.34 16.60 1.59
CA VAL A 67 15.65 15.52 0.84
C VAL A 67 16.70 14.45 0.54
N ALA A 68 16.42 13.20 0.94
CA ALA A 68 17.29 12.09 0.62
C ALA A 68 17.32 11.87 -0.91
N PRO A 69 18.48 11.63 -1.52
CA PRO A 69 18.53 11.37 -2.96
C PRO A 69 17.85 10.03 -3.28
N PRO A 70 17.28 9.83 -4.49
CA PRO A 70 16.64 8.58 -4.89
C PRO A 70 17.53 7.35 -4.69
N ARG A 71 18.85 7.50 -4.87
CA ARG A 71 19.83 6.46 -4.61
C ARG A 71 19.78 5.90 -3.18
N TYR A 72 19.46 6.74 -2.20
CA TYR A 72 19.32 6.30 -0.81
C TYR A 72 18.28 5.21 -0.64
N TYR A 73 17.15 5.33 -1.35
CA TYR A 73 16.09 4.31 -1.29
C TYR A 73 16.48 3.00 -1.98
N ASN A 74 17.37 3.04 -2.97
CA ASN A 74 17.91 1.82 -3.55
C ASN A 74 18.79 1.08 -2.55
N ILE A 75 19.67 1.83 -1.84
CA ILE A 75 20.56 1.25 -0.84
C ILE A 75 19.78 0.76 0.39
N SER A 76 18.85 1.56 0.90
CA SER A 76 18.14 1.25 2.14
C SER A 76 16.96 0.29 1.97
N GLU A 77 16.37 0.22 0.78
CA GLU A 77 15.13 -0.54 0.56
C GLU A 77 15.12 -1.42 -0.70
N GLY A 78 16.15 -1.34 -1.54
CA GLY A 78 16.28 -2.16 -2.75
C GLY A 78 15.26 -1.85 -3.86
N ARG A 79 14.64 -0.67 -3.86
CA ARG A 79 13.50 -0.31 -4.74
C ARG A 79 13.91 0.16 -6.13
N TRP A 80 14.64 -0.65 -6.86
CA TRP A 80 15.22 -0.31 -8.17
C TRP A 80 14.20 -0.03 -9.26
N LEU A 81 13.00 -0.65 -9.22
CA LEU A 81 11.95 -0.31 -10.19
C LEU A 81 11.40 1.09 -9.99
N ASN A 82 11.45 1.62 -8.77
CA ASN A 82 11.05 2.99 -8.50
C ASN A 82 12.03 3.97 -9.17
N THR A 83 13.32 3.70 -9.11
CA THR A 83 14.34 4.50 -9.81
C THR A 83 14.18 4.40 -11.33
N GLY A 84 13.96 3.19 -11.86
CA GLY A 84 13.69 3.02 -13.31
C GLY A 84 12.44 3.76 -13.77
N TRP A 85 11.37 3.78 -12.96
CA TRP A 85 10.18 4.56 -13.23
C TRP A 85 10.49 6.06 -13.29
N TRP A 86 11.30 6.55 -12.37
CA TRP A 86 11.74 7.93 -12.31
C TRP A 86 12.49 8.38 -13.57
N TRP A 87 13.40 7.55 -14.04
CA TRP A 87 14.10 7.81 -15.28
C TRP A 87 13.15 7.86 -16.49
N LEU A 88 12.11 7.03 -16.46
CA LEU A 88 11.15 6.93 -17.58
C LEU A 88 10.19 8.13 -17.65
N VAL A 89 9.65 8.56 -16.49
CA VAL A 89 8.64 9.65 -16.42
C VAL A 89 9.20 11.02 -16.08
N GLY A 90 10.48 11.09 -15.73
CA GLY A 90 11.15 12.32 -15.30
C GLY A 90 10.89 12.65 -13.81
N GLN A 91 11.86 13.33 -13.22
CA GLN A 91 11.90 13.60 -11.78
C GLN A 91 11.01 14.78 -11.33
N HIS A 92 10.21 15.37 -12.19
CA HIS A 92 9.55 16.64 -11.91
C HIS A 92 8.02 16.55 -11.92
N GLY A 93 7.49 15.41 -11.49
CA GLY A 93 6.05 15.28 -11.28
C GLY A 93 5.58 16.24 -10.19
N THR A 94 4.45 16.89 -10.41
CA THR A 94 3.78 17.63 -9.33
C THR A 94 3.13 16.66 -8.35
N PRO A 95 2.90 17.04 -7.08
CA PRO A 95 2.10 16.26 -6.13
C PRO A 95 0.76 15.81 -6.72
N THR A 96 0.11 16.69 -7.49
CA THR A 96 -1.16 16.40 -8.18
C THR A 96 -1.01 15.30 -9.21
N THR A 97 -0.02 15.38 -10.09
CA THR A 97 0.20 14.35 -11.13
C THR A 97 0.58 13.00 -10.53
N ALA A 98 1.39 12.99 -9.46
CA ALA A 98 1.73 11.78 -8.74
C ALA A 98 0.50 11.14 -8.08
N ALA A 99 -0.34 11.93 -7.40
CA ALA A 99 -1.57 11.46 -6.78
C ALA A 99 -2.55 10.87 -7.81
N LEU A 100 -2.72 11.51 -8.96
CA LEU A 100 -3.59 11.03 -10.05
C LEU A 100 -3.05 9.72 -10.66
N THR A 101 -1.75 9.62 -10.90
CA THR A 101 -1.12 8.43 -11.49
C THR A 101 -1.22 7.25 -10.51
N TYR A 102 -0.98 7.49 -9.22
CA TYR A 102 -1.18 6.49 -8.19
C TYR A 102 -2.64 6.02 -8.13
N ALA A 103 -3.59 6.95 -8.10
CA ALA A 103 -5.03 6.63 -8.05
C ALA A 103 -5.47 5.78 -9.25
N LEU A 104 -4.97 6.08 -10.45
CA LEU A 104 -5.23 5.27 -11.65
C LEU A 104 -4.63 3.87 -11.51
N GLY A 105 -3.39 3.76 -11.06
CA GLY A 105 -2.73 2.47 -10.84
C GLY A 105 -3.48 1.61 -9.81
N TYR A 106 -3.91 2.22 -8.72
CA TYR A 106 -4.71 1.54 -7.69
C TYR A 106 -6.09 1.10 -8.21
N ALA A 107 -6.74 1.93 -9.03
CA ALA A 107 -7.97 1.57 -9.71
C ALA A 107 -7.81 0.32 -10.59
N LEU A 108 -6.77 0.30 -11.39
CA LEU A 108 -6.46 -0.84 -12.25
C LEU A 108 -6.15 -2.11 -11.43
N LEU A 109 -5.48 -1.96 -10.29
CA LEU A 109 -5.22 -3.06 -9.38
C LEU A 109 -6.51 -3.64 -8.80
N VAL A 110 -7.41 -2.81 -8.27
CA VAL A 110 -8.70 -3.25 -7.72
C VAL A 110 -9.57 -3.90 -8.79
N ALA A 111 -9.61 -3.33 -9.99
CA ALA A 111 -10.29 -3.94 -11.14
C ALA A 111 -9.69 -5.32 -11.51
N GLY A 112 -8.37 -5.45 -11.40
CA GLY A 112 -7.67 -6.73 -11.57
C GLY A 112 -8.05 -7.76 -10.50
N MET A 113 -8.08 -7.37 -9.23
CA MET A 113 -8.51 -8.21 -8.10
C MET A 113 -9.95 -8.70 -8.31
N TRP A 114 -10.85 -7.78 -8.61
CA TRP A 114 -12.25 -8.11 -8.92
C TRP A 114 -12.38 -9.09 -10.12
N ARG A 115 -11.61 -8.85 -11.20
CA ARG A 115 -11.56 -9.75 -12.35
C ARG A 115 -11.10 -11.16 -11.97
N VAL A 116 -10.08 -11.29 -11.11
CA VAL A 116 -9.60 -12.59 -10.63
C VAL A 116 -10.69 -13.31 -9.84
N LEU A 117 -11.39 -12.63 -8.93
CA LEU A 117 -12.52 -13.19 -8.19
C LEU A 117 -13.64 -13.68 -9.11
N ARG A 118 -14.04 -12.86 -10.09
CA ARG A 118 -15.06 -13.24 -11.07
C ARG A 118 -14.65 -14.49 -11.87
N ARG A 119 -13.40 -14.56 -12.28
CA ARG A 119 -12.86 -15.74 -12.96
C ARG A 119 -12.74 -16.95 -12.04
N SER A 120 -12.57 -16.76 -10.75
CA SER A 120 -12.55 -17.85 -9.77
C SER A 120 -13.93 -18.39 -9.41
N GLY A 121 -15.00 -17.84 -10.01
CA GLY A 121 -16.37 -18.32 -9.84
C GLY A 121 -17.22 -17.52 -8.86
N VAL A 122 -16.72 -16.41 -8.34
CA VAL A 122 -17.53 -15.44 -7.57
C VAL A 122 -18.48 -14.76 -8.53
N ARG A 123 -19.80 -14.92 -8.33
CA ARG A 123 -20.83 -14.44 -9.26
C ARG A 123 -22.01 -13.83 -8.48
N PRO A 124 -21.83 -12.67 -7.86
CA PRO A 124 -22.91 -11.96 -7.18
C PRO A 124 -23.88 -11.33 -8.16
N GLY A 125 -25.08 -10.99 -7.68
CA GLY A 125 -25.97 -10.05 -8.35
C GLY A 125 -25.37 -8.64 -8.44
N PRO A 126 -25.94 -7.73 -9.27
CA PRO A 126 -25.32 -6.42 -9.56
C PRO A 126 -25.04 -5.56 -8.34
N VAL A 127 -25.97 -5.51 -7.39
CA VAL A 127 -25.80 -4.72 -6.14
C VAL A 127 -24.66 -5.25 -5.28
N VAL A 128 -24.61 -6.57 -5.10
CA VAL A 128 -23.57 -7.21 -4.28
C VAL A 128 -22.20 -7.13 -4.98
N ASP A 129 -22.20 -7.15 -6.30
CA ASP A 129 -20.99 -6.96 -7.12
C ASP A 129 -20.42 -5.55 -6.96
N ALA A 130 -21.29 -4.54 -6.93
CA ALA A 130 -20.88 -3.16 -6.64
C ALA A 130 -20.31 -3.01 -5.21
N LEU A 131 -21.00 -3.60 -4.21
CA LEU A 131 -20.50 -3.63 -2.83
C LEU A 131 -19.14 -4.32 -2.73
N LEU A 132 -18.93 -5.44 -3.43
CA LEU A 132 -17.64 -6.12 -3.49
C LEU A 132 -16.56 -5.22 -4.10
N GLY A 133 -16.86 -4.51 -5.17
CA GLY A 133 -15.93 -3.53 -5.79
C GLY A 133 -15.53 -2.44 -4.81
N VAL A 134 -16.51 -1.85 -4.11
CA VAL A 134 -16.25 -0.82 -3.09
C VAL A 134 -15.46 -1.40 -1.90
N ALA A 135 -15.82 -2.58 -1.41
CA ALA A 135 -15.10 -3.24 -0.31
C ALA A 135 -13.65 -3.60 -0.68
N LEU A 136 -13.38 -4.02 -1.91
CA LEU A 136 -12.00 -4.23 -2.38
C LEU A 136 -11.19 -2.94 -2.38
N TYR A 137 -11.84 -1.83 -2.69
CA TYR A 137 -11.21 -0.52 -2.77
C TYR A 137 -10.99 0.15 -1.41
N ALA A 138 -12.01 0.14 -0.57
CA ALA A 138 -12.06 0.92 0.67
C ALA A 138 -11.25 0.29 1.82
N SER A 139 -10.08 -0.24 1.51
CA SER A 139 -9.18 -0.79 2.51
C SER A 139 -8.62 0.30 3.42
N CYS A 140 -8.85 0.20 4.72
CA CYS A 140 -8.30 1.11 5.71
C CYS A 140 -6.76 1.02 5.84
N VAL A 141 -6.14 -0.02 5.32
CA VAL A 141 -4.67 -0.15 5.26
C VAL A 141 -4.12 0.53 3.99
N TRP A 142 -4.76 0.31 2.84
CA TRP A 142 -4.30 0.86 1.57
C TRP A 142 -4.45 2.38 1.49
N VAL A 143 -5.38 2.99 2.22
CA VAL A 143 -5.56 4.45 2.23
C VAL A 143 -4.28 5.17 2.63
N GLN A 144 -3.53 4.62 3.57
CA GLN A 144 -2.29 5.21 4.04
C GLN A 144 -1.23 5.33 2.93
N LEU A 145 -1.29 4.45 1.92
CA LEU A 145 -0.34 4.49 0.80
C LEU A 145 -0.58 5.66 -0.16
N LEU A 146 -1.75 6.31 -0.10
CA LEU A 146 -2.06 7.52 -0.89
C LEU A 146 -1.14 8.69 -0.60
N TYR A 147 -0.44 8.67 0.54
CA TYR A 147 0.44 9.76 0.96
C TYR A 147 1.88 9.61 0.45
N TRP A 148 2.16 8.51 -0.26
CA TRP A 148 3.42 8.26 -0.97
C TRP A 148 3.19 7.96 -2.46
N PRO A 149 2.45 8.83 -3.18
CA PRO A 149 2.07 8.53 -4.56
C PRO A 149 3.28 8.45 -5.49
N GLY A 150 4.31 9.25 -5.26
CA GLY A 150 5.54 9.22 -6.03
C GLY A 150 6.27 7.89 -5.88
N ALA A 151 6.61 7.50 -4.67
CA ALA A 151 7.37 6.28 -4.40
C ALA A 151 6.59 4.99 -4.71
N LEU A 152 5.25 5.00 -4.62
CA LEU A 152 4.45 3.78 -4.69
C LEU A 152 3.71 3.57 -6.02
N THR A 153 3.68 4.55 -6.91
CA THR A 153 3.07 4.39 -8.24
C THR A 153 3.64 3.19 -9.00
N PRO A 154 4.96 2.95 -9.06
CA PRO A 154 5.50 1.77 -9.75
C PRO A 154 4.96 0.46 -9.18
N SER A 155 4.85 0.36 -7.87
CA SER A 155 4.40 -0.86 -7.21
C SER A 155 2.93 -1.17 -7.47
N VAL A 156 2.03 -0.17 -7.46
CA VAL A 156 0.62 -0.41 -7.79
C VAL A 156 0.42 -0.72 -9.26
N LEU A 157 1.25 -0.15 -10.17
CA LEU A 157 1.22 -0.49 -11.60
C LEU A 157 1.71 -1.92 -11.85
N VAL A 158 2.81 -2.34 -11.19
CA VAL A 158 3.31 -3.73 -11.22
C VAL A 158 2.24 -4.68 -10.71
N ALA A 159 1.63 -4.37 -9.56
CA ALA A 159 0.58 -5.18 -8.99
C ALA A 159 -0.66 -5.26 -9.91
N ALA A 160 -1.07 -4.16 -10.50
CA ALA A 160 -2.16 -4.13 -11.46
C ALA A 160 -1.84 -5.01 -12.67
N ALA A 161 -0.68 -4.85 -13.30
CA ALA A 161 -0.26 -5.66 -14.44
C ALA A 161 -0.23 -7.15 -14.08
N ALA A 162 0.35 -7.51 -12.91
CA ALA A 162 0.39 -8.88 -12.42
C ALA A 162 -1.02 -9.45 -12.22
N MET A 163 -1.95 -8.70 -11.60
CA MET A 163 -3.35 -9.12 -11.42
C MET A 163 -4.08 -9.33 -12.75
N TRP A 164 -3.87 -8.45 -13.72
CA TRP A 164 -4.49 -8.59 -15.03
C TRP A 164 -3.95 -9.79 -15.82
N LEU A 165 -2.67 -10.13 -15.65
CA LEU A 165 -2.01 -11.26 -16.29
C LEU A 165 -2.26 -12.60 -15.56
N LEU A 166 -2.60 -12.59 -14.27
CA LEU A 166 -2.77 -13.81 -13.47
C LEU A 166 -3.74 -14.83 -14.06
N PRO A 167 -4.92 -14.46 -14.61
CA PRO A 167 -5.80 -15.43 -15.23
C PRO A 167 -5.23 -16.08 -16.52
N TRP A 168 -4.36 -15.38 -17.23
CA TRP A 168 -3.62 -15.95 -18.36
C TRP A 168 -2.52 -16.90 -17.87
N ALA A 169 -1.80 -16.50 -16.83
CA ALA A 169 -0.75 -17.31 -16.20
C ALA A 169 -1.28 -18.64 -15.69
N ALA A 170 -2.48 -18.67 -15.10
CA ALA A 170 -3.13 -19.88 -14.61
C ALA A 170 -3.46 -20.91 -15.69
N GLY A 171 -3.35 -20.56 -16.97
CA GLY A 171 -3.61 -21.46 -18.09
C GLY A 171 -2.55 -22.55 -18.33
N SER A 172 -1.31 -22.40 -17.84
CA SER A 172 -0.27 -23.43 -17.93
C SER A 172 0.80 -23.28 -16.85
N PHE A 173 1.49 -24.38 -16.55
CA PHE A 173 2.58 -24.36 -15.56
C PHE A 173 3.69 -23.39 -15.96
N ARG A 174 4.14 -23.40 -17.21
CA ARG A 174 5.22 -22.50 -17.70
C ARG A 174 4.83 -21.03 -17.55
N ARG A 175 3.59 -20.66 -17.89
CA ARG A 175 3.10 -19.29 -17.75
C ARG A 175 3.00 -18.86 -16.29
N MET A 176 2.56 -19.79 -15.43
CA MET A 176 2.50 -19.52 -13.98
C MET A 176 3.90 -19.34 -13.39
N SER A 177 4.87 -20.18 -13.77
CA SER A 177 6.25 -20.03 -13.31
C SER A 177 6.88 -18.72 -13.76
N LEU A 178 6.66 -18.31 -15.01
CA LEU A 178 7.12 -17.01 -15.53
C LEU A 178 6.46 -15.86 -14.77
N TRP A 179 5.15 -15.95 -14.57
CA TRP A 179 4.40 -14.95 -13.83
C TRP A 179 4.89 -14.82 -12.37
N LEU A 180 5.12 -15.95 -11.68
CA LEU A 180 5.67 -15.97 -10.33
C LEU A 180 7.02 -15.27 -10.28
N LEU A 181 7.94 -15.65 -11.16
CA LEU A 181 9.28 -15.09 -11.19
C LEU A 181 9.26 -13.59 -11.43
N LEU A 182 8.55 -13.14 -12.47
CA LEU A 182 8.52 -11.72 -12.81
C LEU A 182 7.77 -10.89 -11.78
N SER A 183 6.59 -11.34 -11.32
CA SER A 183 5.79 -10.56 -10.35
C SER A 183 6.39 -10.58 -8.95
N GLY A 184 7.01 -11.69 -8.52
CA GLY A 184 7.71 -11.79 -7.24
C GLY A 184 8.94 -10.90 -7.19
N ALA A 185 9.81 -10.97 -8.21
CA ALA A 185 10.97 -10.10 -8.30
C ALA A 185 10.56 -8.61 -8.43
N ALA A 186 9.58 -8.28 -9.28
CA ALA A 186 9.11 -6.92 -9.44
C ALA A 186 8.49 -6.35 -8.16
N ALA A 187 7.79 -7.17 -7.36
CA ALA A 187 7.27 -6.75 -6.06
C ALA A 187 8.42 -6.36 -5.11
N VAL A 188 9.47 -7.16 -5.03
CA VAL A 188 10.65 -6.84 -4.20
C VAL A 188 11.31 -5.54 -4.66
N LEU A 189 11.52 -5.40 -5.98
CA LEU A 189 12.19 -4.24 -6.56
C LEU A 189 11.34 -2.95 -6.54
N SER A 190 10.07 -3.02 -6.13
CA SER A 190 9.17 -1.86 -6.02
C SER A 190 8.66 -1.66 -4.61
N TYR A 191 7.80 -2.56 -4.10
CA TYR A 191 7.26 -2.54 -2.75
C TYR A 191 6.90 -3.96 -2.30
N PRO A 192 7.74 -4.62 -1.50
CA PRO A 192 7.59 -6.03 -1.12
C PRO A 192 6.21 -6.45 -0.60
N PRO A 193 5.50 -5.64 0.23
CA PRO A 193 4.16 -5.98 0.72
C PRO A 193 3.13 -6.27 -0.36
N VAL A 194 3.25 -5.66 -1.54
CA VAL A 194 2.38 -5.95 -2.69
C VAL A 194 2.52 -7.39 -3.14
N GLY A 195 3.72 -7.96 -3.02
CA GLY A 195 3.99 -9.36 -3.36
C GLY A 195 3.14 -10.35 -2.59
N VAL A 196 2.90 -10.09 -1.30
CA VAL A 196 2.04 -10.92 -0.46
C VAL A 196 0.60 -10.90 -0.96
N VAL A 197 0.09 -9.74 -1.38
CA VAL A 197 -1.24 -9.61 -1.99
C VAL A 197 -1.33 -10.43 -3.28
N LEU A 198 -0.30 -10.39 -4.12
CA LEU A 198 -0.23 -11.18 -5.36
C LEU A 198 -0.24 -12.70 -5.08
N LEU A 199 0.49 -13.15 -4.05
CA LEU A 199 0.48 -14.54 -3.61
C LEU A 199 -0.93 -15.00 -3.21
N VAL A 200 -1.62 -14.22 -2.38
CA VAL A 200 -2.99 -14.52 -1.93
C VAL A 200 -3.92 -14.69 -3.14
N PHE A 201 -3.89 -13.76 -4.09
CA PHE A 201 -4.72 -13.85 -5.30
C PHE A 201 -4.30 -14.97 -6.25
N ALA A 202 -3.03 -15.34 -6.31
CA ALA A 202 -2.57 -16.51 -7.05
C ALA A 202 -3.17 -17.81 -6.47
N VAL A 203 -3.25 -17.93 -5.14
CA VAL A 203 -3.93 -19.05 -4.48
C VAL A 203 -5.44 -19.04 -4.77
N VAL A 204 -6.09 -17.87 -4.74
CA VAL A 204 -7.51 -17.73 -5.14
C VAL A 204 -7.74 -18.24 -6.56
N GLN A 205 -6.82 -17.97 -7.48
CA GLN A 205 -6.95 -18.38 -8.88
C GLN A 205 -6.78 -19.89 -9.08
N LEU A 206 -6.13 -20.62 -8.17
CA LEU A 206 -5.99 -22.07 -8.24
C LEU A 206 -7.33 -22.83 -8.07
N ARG A 207 -8.37 -22.19 -7.55
CA ARG A 207 -9.72 -22.76 -7.35
C ARG A 207 -9.70 -24.11 -6.59
N ASP A 208 -10.03 -25.19 -7.28
CA ASP A 208 -10.15 -26.54 -6.73
C ASP A 208 -8.90 -27.39 -6.97
N ALA A 209 -7.75 -26.77 -7.22
CA ALA A 209 -6.49 -27.46 -7.44
C ALA A 209 -6.07 -28.29 -6.19
N PRO A 210 -5.37 -29.42 -6.34
CA PRO A 210 -4.90 -30.20 -5.20
C PRO A 210 -3.87 -29.41 -4.38
N TRP A 211 -3.75 -29.74 -3.09
CA TRP A 211 -2.84 -29.07 -2.15
C TRP A 211 -1.38 -29.01 -2.63
N ARG A 212 -0.90 -30.08 -3.30
CA ARG A 212 0.45 -30.09 -3.88
C ARG A 212 0.71 -28.93 -4.85
N ARG A 213 -0.32 -28.44 -5.55
CA ARG A 213 -0.19 -27.27 -6.44
C ARG A 213 -0.15 -25.97 -5.65
N VAL A 214 -0.88 -25.89 -4.55
CA VAL A 214 -0.83 -24.73 -3.64
C VAL A 214 0.57 -24.63 -3.02
N LEU A 215 1.09 -25.74 -2.51
CA LEU A 215 2.44 -25.81 -1.94
C LEU A 215 3.52 -25.46 -2.99
N ALA A 216 3.41 -26.01 -4.21
CA ALA A 216 4.32 -25.71 -5.30
C ALA A 216 4.27 -24.22 -5.70
N LEU A 217 3.08 -23.62 -5.68
CA LEU A 217 2.90 -22.17 -5.94
C LEU A 217 3.56 -21.33 -4.83
N VAL A 218 3.34 -21.68 -3.57
CA VAL A 218 3.97 -20.98 -2.43
C VAL A 218 5.50 -21.12 -2.48
N ALA A 219 6.00 -22.33 -2.70
CA ALA A 219 7.44 -22.55 -2.83
C ALA A 219 8.04 -21.76 -4.01
N GLY A 220 7.37 -21.79 -5.18
CA GLY A 220 7.75 -20.99 -6.34
C GLY A 220 7.74 -19.49 -6.06
N TRP A 221 6.79 -19.02 -5.24
CA TRP A 221 6.73 -17.63 -4.81
C TRP A 221 7.91 -17.25 -3.92
N VAL A 222 8.27 -18.10 -2.94
CA VAL A 222 9.42 -17.86 -2.06
C VAL A 222 10.70 -17.78 -2.89
N VAL A 223 10.89 -18.69 -3.85
CA VAL A 223 12.04 -18.64 -4.77
C VAL A 223 12.06 -17.37 -5.60
N ALA A 224 10.92 -16.97 -6.17
CA ALA A 224 10.80 -15.75 -6.97
C ALA A 224 11.09 -14.49 -6.14
N PHE A 225 10.59 -14.43 -4.91
CA PHE A 225 10.85 -13.36 -3.98
C PHE A 225 12.33 -13.29 -3.59
N GLY A 226 12.93 -14.44 -3.25
CA GLY A 226 14.37 -14.56 -2.98
C GLY A 226 15.22 -14.12 -4.18
N THR A 227 14.81 -14.49 -5.41
CA THR A 227 15.47 -14.00 -6.63
C THR A 227 15.40 -12.48 -6.73
N GLY A 228 14.26 -11.88 -6.41
CA GLY A 228 14.11 -10.42 -6.35
C GLY A 228 15.08 -9.76 -5.36
N ILE A 229 15.25 -10.35 -4.18
CA ILE A 229 16.23 -9.87 -3.17
C ILE A 229 17.65 -9.96 -3.73
N ILE A 230 18.03 -11.09 -4.32
CA ILE A 230 19.36 -11.26 -4.93
C ILE A 230 19.59 -10.22 -6.02
N VAL A 231 18.60 -9.98 -6.87
CA VAL A 231 18.67 -8.95 -7.93
C VAL A 231 18.86 -7.57 -7.30
N ALA A 232 18.09 -7.20 -6.27
CA ALA A 232 18.22 -5.92 -5.58
C ALA A 232 19.63 -5.74 -4.99
N TYR A 233 20.17 -6.78 -4.33
CA TYR A 233 21.52 -6.77 -3.74
C TYR A 233 22.60 -6.67 -4.80
N THR A 234 22.44 -7.39 -5.92
CA THR A 234 23.37 -7.33 -7.06
C THR A 234 23.38 -5.94 -7.69
N LEU A 235 22.20 -5.33 -7.88
CA LEU A 235 22.10 -3.98 -8.40
C LEU A 235 22.74 -2.96 -7.43
N ASN A 236 22.53 -3.12 -6.12
CA ASN A 236 23.21 -2.30 -5.12
C ASN A 236 24.74 -2.47 -5.20
N TRP A 237 25.22 -3.70 -5.38
CA TRP A 237 26.65 -3.93 -5.54
C TRP A 237 27.23 -3.27 -6.79
N ILE A 238 26.54 -3.43 -7.95
CA ILE A 238 26.99 -2.86 -9.23
C ILE A 238 27.00 -1.33 -9.20
N PHE A 239 25.94 -0.70 -8.71
CA PHE A 239 25.76 0.75 -8.83
C PHE A 239 26.18 1.53 -7.60
N ASN A 240 26.19 0.90 -6.42
CA ASN A 240 26.47 1.54 -5.14
C ASN A 240 27.68 0.94 -4.41
N GLN A 241 28.31 -0.12 -4.98
CA GLN A 241 29.45 -0.85 -4.38
C GLN A 241 29.15 -1.41 -2.98
N HIS A 242 27.85 -1.68 -2.71
CA HIS A 242 27.37 -2.26 -1.47
C HIS A 242 26.46 -3.47 -1.78
N PHE A 243 26.87 -4.67 -1.34
CA PHE A 243 26.06 -5.87 -1.49
C PHE A 243 25.07 -5.97 -0.33
N GLY A 244 23.76 -5.87 -0.60
CA GLY A 244 22.72 -5.91 0.41
C GLY A 244 21.91 -4.61 0.45
N ILE A 245 21.25 -4.40 1.58
CA ILE A 245 20.55 -3.15 1.93
C ILE A 245 21.05 -2.64 3.27
N GLU A 246 21.14 -1.33 3.42
CA GLU A 246 21.46 -0.66 4.68
C GLU A 246 20.15 -0.29 5.36
N LEU A 247 19.80 -0.99 6.43
CA LEU A 247 18.60 -0.65 7.20
C LEU A 247 18.76 0.73 7.82
N ALA A 248 17.86 1.64 7.49
CA ALA A 248 17.85 2.98 8.04
C ALA A 248 17.80 2.95 9.59
N SER A 249 18.56 3.79 10.26
CA SER A 249 18.71 3.80 11.74
C SER A 249 17.37 3.93 12.48
N TRP A 250 16.40 4.63 11.90
CA TRP A 250 15.06 4.78 12.49
C TRP A 250 14.27 3.45 12.55
N ARG A 251 14.66 2.43 11.77
CA ARG A 251 14.04 1.09 11.81
C ARG A 251 14.51 0.27 13.01
N GLN A 252 15.48 0.77 13.78
CA GLN A 252 16.02 0.10 14.98
C GLN A 252 16.32 -1.38 14.73
N ALA A 253 17.09 -1.66 13.67
CA ALA A 253 17.45 -3.01 13.31
C ALA A 253 18.04 -3.76 14.52
N ASN A 254 17.61 -4.98 14.71
CA ASN A 254 18.11 -5.90 15.73
C ASN A 254 18.30 -7.28 15.07
N PRO A 255 19.40 -7.50 14.33
CA PRO A 255 19.64 -8.75 13.63
C PRO A 255 19.59 -9.95 14.57
N LEU A 256 19.05 -11.07 14.08
CA LEU A 256 18.95 -12.31 14.85
C LEU A 256 20.33 -12.92 15.03
N ASP A 257 20.96 -12.68 16.17
CA ASP A 257 22.30 -13.19 16.53
C ASP A 257 22.32 -13.95 17.87
N SER A 258 21.23 -13.87 18.64
CA SER A 258 21.12 -14.46 19.98
C SER A 258 19.67 -14.86 20.28
N LEU A 259 19.46 -15.60 21.39
CA LEU A 259 18.11 -15.91 21.90
C LEU A 259 17.41 -14.64 22.44
N ASP A 260 18.18 -13.69 22.97
CA ASP A 260 17.64 -12.43 23.45
C ASP A 260 17.11 -11.59 22.28
N SER A 261 17.87 -11.46 21.18
CA SER A 261 17.41 -10.80 19.97
C SER A 261 16.20 -11.48 19.35
N LEU A 262 16.13 -12.83 19.40
CA LEU A 262 14.94 -13.56 18.97
C LEU A 262 13.70 -13.19 19.80
N ASN A 263 13.83 -13.20 21.13
CA ASN A 263 12.72 -12.88 22.03
C ASN A 263 12.23 -11.43 21.84
N ASP A 264 13.16 -10.48 21.76
CA ASP A 264 12.85 -9.08 21.52
C ASP A 264 12.13 -8.87 20.17
N ASN A 265 12.63 -9.51 19.11
CA ASN A 265 12.05 -9.36 17.78
C ASN A 265 10.68 -10.03 17.66
N VAL A 266 10.46 -11.15 18.34
CA VAL A 266 9.12 -11.76 18.47
C VAL A 266 8.18 -10.80 19.22
N GLY A 267 8.64 -10.20 20.32
CA GLY A 267 7.87 -9.19 21.06
C GLY A 267 7.45 -8.03 20.16
N ARG A 268 8.41 -7.42 19.42
CA ARG A 268 8.15 -6.33 18.46
C ARG A 268 7.13 -6.71 17.39
N TRP A 269 7.22 -7.92 16.85
CA TRP A 269 6.25 -8.40 15.87
C TRP A 269 4.85 -8.56 16.48
N VAL A 270 4.75 -9.17 17.68
CA VAL A 270 3.46 -9.34 18.40
C VAL A 270 2.83 -7.99 18.68
N ASP A 271 3.60 -7.00 19.13
CA ASP A 271 3.11 -5.64 19.39
C ASP A 271 2.58 -4.99 18.12
N SER A 272 3.33 -5.05 17.02
CA SER A 272 2.90 -4.49 15.72
C SER A 272 1.59 -5.11 15.22
N VAL A 273 1.45 -6.45 15.32
CA VAL A 273 0.23 -7.15 14.93
C VAL A 273 -0.92 -6.82 15.88
N SER A 274 -0.65 -6.74 17.19
CA SER A 274 -1.69 -6.42 18.17
C SER A 274 -2.23 -5.01 18.01
N ASP A 275 -1.38 -4.04 17.73
CA ASP A 275 -1.80 -2.65 17.46
C ASP A 275 -2.65 -2.55 16.18
N LEU A 276 -2.25 -3.25 15.12
CA LEU A 276 -3.06 -3.35 13.92
C LEU A 276 -4.45 -3.95 14.22
N TRP A 277 -4.50 -5.05 14.98
CA TRP A 277 -5.76 -5.73 15.29
C TRP A 277 -6.61 -4.94 16.28
N ARG A 278 -6.04 -4.23 17.22
CA ARG A 278 -6.79 -3.29 18.09
C ARG A 278 -7.49 -2.21 17.26
N ALA A 279 -6.78 -1.65 16.28
CA ALA A 279 -7.34 -0.64 15.38
C ALA A 279 -8.41 -1.20 14.44
N GLN A 280 -8.31 -2.48 14.05
CA GLN A 280 -9.12 -3.10 13.00
C GLN A 280 -9.81 -4.41 13.44
N TRP A 281 -10.10 -4.59 14.75
CA TRP A 281 -10.73 -5.80 15.28
C TRP A 281 -12.03 -6.20 14.55
N TRP A 282 -12.79 -5.21 14.07
CA TRP A 282 -14.02 -5.40 13.35
C TRP A 282 -13.79 -6.07 11.96
N VAL A 283 -12.65 -5.83 11.32
CA VAL A 283 -12.25 -6.52 10.08
C VAL A 283 -12.04 -8.01 10.37
N ALA A 284 -11.34 -8.32 11.46
CA ALA A 284 -11.15 -9.69 11.90
C ALA A 284 -12.48 -10.39 12.20
N LEU A 285 -13.40 -9.69 12.88
CA LEU A 285 -14.73 -10.22 13.19
C LEU A 285 -15.52 -10.54 11.92
N VAL A 286 -15.55 -9.64 10.93
CA VAL A 286 -16.21 -9.89 9.64
C VAL A 286 -15.60 -11.11 8.94
N GLY A 287 -14.27 -11.20 8.92
CA GLY A 287 -13.56 -12.34 8.33
C GLY A 287 -13.89 -13.65 9.04
N LEU A 288 -13.90 -13.65 10.36
CA LEU A 288 -14.21 -14.81 11.19
C LEU A 288 -15.65 -15.28 10.96
N VAL A 289 -16.63 -14.36 10.95
CA VAL A 289 -18.03 -14.68 10.67
C VAL A 289 -18.18 -15.29 9.27
N ALA A 290 -17.54 -14.67 8.25
CA ALA A 290 -17.58 -15.20 6.89
C ALA A 290 -16.93 -16.58 6.79
N PHE A 291 -15.83 -16.80 7.48
CA PHE A 291 -15.16 -18.10 7.56
C PHE A 291 -16.03 -19.15 8.25
N ALA A 292 -16.60 -18.82 9.41
CA ALA A 292 -17.49 -19.73 10.17
C ALA A 292 -18.74 -20.13 9.40
N VAL A 293 -19.31 -19.22 8.62
CA VAL A 293 -20.44 -19.52 7.70
C VAL A 293 -19.97 -20.39 6.54
N GLY A 294 -18.87 -20.02 5.90
CA GLY A 294 -18.38 -20.66 4.68
C GLY A 294 -17.78 -22.05 4.90
N ILE A 295 -17.20 -22.33 6.08
CA ILE A 295 -16.59 -23.63 6.39
C ILE A 295 -17.62 -24.76 6.46
N ARG A 296 -18.90 -24.42 6.72
CA ARG A 296 -20.02 -25.35 6.73
C ARG A 296 -20.49 -25.75 5.32
N ASP A 297 -20.19 -24.92 4.31
CA ASP A 297 -20.49 -25.24 2.92
C ASP A 297 -19.35 -26.06 2.30
N GLN A 298 -19.64 -27.32 1.95
CA GLN A 298 -18.68 -28.23 1.34
C GLN A 298 -18.03 -27.69 0.05
N ARG A 299 -18.67 -26.72 -0.63
CA ARG A 299 -18.16 -26.10 -1.86
C ARG A 299 -17.19 -24.97 -1.56
N VAL A 300 -17.43 -24.22 -0.52
CA VAL A 300 -16.65 -23.06 -0.11
C VAL A 300 -15.47 -23.48 0.76
N ARG A 301 -15.68 -24.47 1.64
CA ARG A 301 -14.70 -24.99 2.60
C ARG A 301 -13.30 -25.25 2.01
N PRO A 302 -13.12 -25.99 0.89
CA PRO A 302 -11.78 -26.27 0.38
C PRO A 302 -11.04 -25.01 -0.05
N ARG A 303 -11.76 -23.99 -0.54
CA ARG A 303 -11.17 -22.71 -0.96
C ARG A 303 -10.81 -21.84 0.22
N LEU A 304 -11.64 -21.83 1.26
CA LEU A 304 -11.33 -21.13 2.52
C LEU A 304 -10.11 -21.71 3.20
N LEU A 305 -9.95 -23.04 3.23
CA LEU A 305 -8.77 -23.67 3.82
C LEU A 305 -7.47 -23.31 3.05
N ARG A 306 -7.52 -23.25 1.72
CA ARG A 306 -6.37 -22.80 0.92
C ARG A 306 -6.08 -21.31 1.11
N LEU A 307 -7.13 -20.52 1.21
CA LEU A 307 -7.00 -19.09 1.52
C LEU A 307 -6.38 -18.88 2.91
N LEU A 308 -6.82 -19.65 3.91
CA LEU A 308 -6.23 -19.62 5.25
C LEU A 308 -4.73 -19.96 5.19
N ALA A 309 -4.35 -21.00 4.43
CA ALA A 309 -2.94 -21.32 4.24
C ALA A 309 -2.15 -20.17 3.59
N ALA A 310 -2.74 -19.47 2.62
CA ALA A 310 -2.11 -18.29 2.04
C ALA A 310 -1.93 -17.16 3.07
N PHE A 311 -2.89 -16.94 3.96
CA PHE A 311 -2.78 -15.95 5.04
C PHE A 311 -1.75 -16.35 6.10
N VAL A 312 -1.67 -17.64 6.43
CA VAL A 312 -0.62 -18.15 7.33
C VAL A 312 0.77 -17.89 6.73
N VAL A 313 0.94 -18.13 5.42
CA VAL A 313 2.21 -17.81 4.73
C VAL A 313 2.46 -16.29 4.72
N ALA A 314 1.44 -15.48 4.46
CA ALA A 314 1.53 -14.02 4.49
C ALA A 314 2.00 -13.51 5.86
N CYS A 315 1.36 -14.00 6.92
CA CYS A 315 1.71 -13.71 8.30
C CYS A 315 3.14 -14.20 8.63
N GLY A 316 3.50 -15.41 8.18
CA GLY A 316 4.83 -15.97 8.37
C GLY A 316 5.95 -15.20 7.66
N LEU A 317 5.68 -14.64 6.48
CA LEU A 317 6.65 -13.78 5.78
C LEU A 317 6.86 -12.45 6.52
N ASP A 318 5.78 -11.85 7.01
CA ASP A 318 5.82 -10.63 7.81
C ASP A 318 6.56 -10.86 9.14
N ALA A 319 6.18 -11.92 9.87
CA ALA A 319 6.87 -12.35 11.08
C ALA A 319 8.35 -12.63 10.83
N GLY A 320 8.66 -13.41 9.79
CA GLY A 320 10.03 -13.80 9.44
C GLY A 320 10.93 -12.60 9.16
N GLN A 321 10.42 -11.59 8.44
CA GLN A 321 11.16 -10.34 8.23
C GLN A 321 11.50 -9.68 9.58
N THR A 322 10.52 -9.46 10.44
CA THR A 322 10.71 -8.80 11.73
C THR A 322 11.61 -9.63 12.65
N ILE A 323 11.41 -10.95 12.72
CA ILE A 323 12.21 -11.83 13.59
C ILE A 323 13.68 -11.85 13.17
N VAL A 324 13.96 -11.89 11.86
CA VAL A 324 15.34 -11.97 11.35
C VAL A 324 16.07 -10.64 11.41
N THR A 325 15.38 -9.53 11.19
CA THR A 325 16.01 -8.21 11.05
C THR A 325 15.77 -7.27 12.21
N GLY A 326 14.79 -7.53 13.08
CA GLY A 326 14.27 -6.61 14.08
C GLY A 326 13.45 -5.46 13.50
N ALA A 327 13.45 -5.31 12.17
CA ALA A 327 12.72 -4.24 11.51
C ALA A 327 11.22 -4.59 11.38
N VAL A 328 10.40 -3.87 12.13
CA VAL A 328 8.94 -4.07 12.16
C VAL A 328 8.31 -3.63 10.84
N THR A 329 7.41 -4.46 10.31
CA THR A 329 6.55 -4.06 9.20
C THR A 329 5.44 -3.16 9.72
N GLU A 330 5.43 -1.91 9.32
CA GLU A 330 4.39 -0.96 9.72
C GLU A 330 3.01 -1.39 9.20
N ALA A 331 1.94 -0.91 9.89
CA ALA A 331 0.54 -1.24 9.53
C ALA A 331 0.25 -1.03 8.04
N ARG A 332 0.77 0.04 7.43
CA ARG A 332 0.66 0.30 5.99
C ARG A 332 1.32 -0.74 5.08
N GLY A 333 2.25 -1.53 5.60
CA GLY A 333 2.88 -2.65 4.88
C GLY A 333 2.07 -3.94 4.96
N GLN A 334 1.15 -4.06 5.91
CA GLN A 334 0.35 -5.27 6.13
C GLN A 334 -0.90 -5.31 5.24
N LEU A 335 -0.73 -5.08 3.94
CA LEU A 335 -1.80 -4.92 2.95
C LEU A 335 -2.75 -6.12 2.84
N TRP A 336 -2.27 -7.31 3.20
CA TRP A 336 -3.02 -8.56 3.13
C TRP A 336 -4.10 -8.67 4.21
N THR A 337 -3.99 -7.92 5.31
CA THR A 337 -4.89 -8.03 6.47
C THR A 337 -6.34 -7.66 6.14
N TRP A 338 -6.56 -6.68 5.27
CA TRP A 338 -7.89 -6.35 4.76
C TRP A 338 -8.53 -7.49 3.98
N LEU A 339 -7.72 -8.25 3.24
CA LEU A 339 -8.18 -9.38 2.45
C LEU A 339 -8.65 -10.55 3.31
N VAL A 340 -8.24 -10.64 4.59
CA VAL A 340 -8.73 -11.63 5.57
C VAL A 340 -10.24 -11.53 5.75
N ALA A 341 -10.83 -10.34 5.57
CA ALA A 341 -12.28 -10.17 5.59
C ALA A 341 -12.91 -10.28 4.20
N VAL A 342 -12.41 -9.52 3.24
CA VAL A 342 -13.05 -9.39 1.91
C VAL A 342 -13.11 -10.72 1.16
N LEU A 343 -12.04 -11.52 1.17
CA LEU A 343 -11.99 -12.76 0.37
C LEU A 343 -12.86 -13.88 0.92
N PRO A 344 -12.93 -14.17 2.23
CA PRO A 344 -13.92 -15.12 2.76
C PRO A 344 -15.35 -14.72 2.43
N VAL A 345 -15.71 -13.42 2.57
CA VAL A 345 -17.05 -12.94 2.18
C VAL A 345 -17.30 -13.14 0.70
N ALA A 346 -16.32 -12.83 -0.17
CA ALA A 346 -16.44 -13.05 -1.60
C ALA A 346 -16.66 -14.54 -1.94
N PHE A 347 -16.06 -15.45 -1.19
CA PHE A 347 -16.22 -16.88 -1.41
C PHE A 347 -17.62 -17.41 -1.03
N LEU A 348 -18.35 -16.74 -0.13
CA LEU A 348 -19.77 -17.06 0.12
C LEU A 348 -20.65 -16.81 -1.12
N LEU A 349 -20.14 -16.04 -2.09
CA LEU A 349 -20.81 -15.74 -3.37
C LEU A 349 -20.45 -16.71 -4.50
N LEU A 350 -19.77 -17.82 -4.18
CA LEU A 350 -19.46 -18.86 -5.16
C LEU A 350 -20.75 -19.58 -5.60
N ARG A 351 -21.06 -19.54 -6.89
CA ARG A 351 -22.28 -20.15 -7.46
C ARG A 351 -21.97 -21.12 -8.58
N ARG A 352 -22.80 -22.16 -8.67
CA ARG A 352 -22.92 -23.01 -9.85
C ARG A 352 -24.21 -22.64 -10.57
N GLY A 353 -24.12 -22.16 -11.79
CA GLY A 353 -25.28 -21.90 -12.64
C GLY A 353 -25.42 -20.45 -13.12
N PRO A 354 -26.33 -20.20 -14.04
CA PRO A 354 -26.65 -18.88 -14.52
C PRO A 354 -27.25 -18.02 -13.39
N VAL A 355 -26.80 -16.78 -13.30
CA VAL A 355 -27.40 -15.79 -12.39
C VAL A 355 -28.54 -15.13 -13.13
N ASP A 356 -29.73 -15.13 -12.57
CA ASP A 356 -30.82 -14.29 -13.06
C ASP A 356 -30.49 -12.83 -12.77
N LEU A 357 -30.18 -12.09 -13.80
CA LEU A 357 -29.63 -10.74 -13.76
C LEU A 357 -30.70 -9.65 -13.86
N GLY A 358 -31.96 -10.08 -14.08
CA GLY A 358 -33.09 -9.17 -14.08
C GLY A 358 -33.61 -8.82 -12.68
N ALA A 359 -33.25 -9.61 -11.67
CA ALA A 359 -33.75 -9.40 -10.33
C ALA A 359 -32.79 -8.48 -9.52
N VAL A 360 -33.18 -7.26 -9.26
CA VAL A 360 -32.56 -6.35 -8.26
C VAL A 360 -32.68 -6.91 -6.83
N ARG A 361 -33.53 -7.96 -6.65
CA ARG A 361 -33.75 -8.56 -5.33
C ARG A 361 -32.63 -9.51 -4.94
N LEU A 362 -32.10 -9.31 -3.73
CA LEU A 362 -31.14 -10.21 -3.10
C LEU A 362 -31.75 -11.61 -2.91
N SER A 363 -31.10 -12.62 -3.44
CA SER A 363 -31.45 -14.01 -3.11
C SER A 363 -31.16 -14.28 -1.62
N ARG A 364 -31.85 -15.28 -1.03
CA ARG A 364 -31.62 -15.63 0.39
C ARG A 364 -30.14 -15.91 0.68
N SER A 365 -29.41 -16.54 -0.24
CA SER A 365 -28.00 -16.88 -0.09
C SER A 365 -27.06 -15.65 -0.22
N GLU A 366 -27.53 -14.52 -0.73
CA GLU A 366 -26.74 -13.28 -0.86
C GLU A 366 -26.92 -12.33 0.31
N ARG A 367 -27.92 -12.52 1.16
CA ARG A 367 -28.21 -11.57 2.24
C ARG A 367 -27.06 -11.40 3.23
N VAL A 368 -26.49 -12.52 3.70
CA VAL A 368 -25.36 -12.48 4.64
C VAL A 368 -24.12 -11.88 3.99
N PRO A 369 -23.60 -12.37 2.85
CA PRO A 369 -22.46 -11.74 2.22
C PRO A 369 -22.71 -10.29 1.81
N ALA A 370 -23.92 -9.92 1.38
CA ALA A 370 -24.26 -8.52 1.08
C ALA A 370 -24.17 -7.63 2.32
N LEU A 371 -24.69 -8.09 3.45
CA LEU A 371 -24.57 -7.37 4.72
C LEU A 371 -23.09 -7.18 5.14
N LEU A 372 -22.30 -8.25 5.10
CA LEU A 372 -20.89 -8.19 5.46
C LEU A 372 -20.10 -7.27 4.51
N LEU A 373 -20.36 -7.34 3.20
CA LEU A 373 -19.77 -6.41 2.24
C LEU A 373 -20.22 -4.97 2.45
N ALA A 374 -21.49 -4.75 2.81
CA ALA A 374 -21.97 -3.42 3.13
C ALA A 374 -21.27 -2.83 4.36
N VAL A 375 -21.06 -3.64 5.41
CA VAL A 375 -20.27 -3.22 6.58
C VAL A 375 -18.85 -2.85 6.17
N LEU A 376 -18.15 -3.72 5.42
CA LEU A 376 -16.80 -3.44 4.94
C LEU A 376 -16.73 -2.18 4.07
N ALA A 377 -17.68 -2.03 3.14
CA ALA A 377 -17.73 -0.89 2.25
C ALA A 377 -18.01 0.43 3.01
N VAL A 378 -19.03 0.44 3.87
CA VAL A 378 -19.42 1.66 4.60
C VAL A 378 -18.35 2.07 5.59
N VAL A 379 -17.90 1.15 6.47
CA VAL A 379 -16.90 1.48 7.48
C VAL A 379 -15.56 1.80 6.81
N GLY A 380 -15.17 1.05 5.77
CA GLY A 380 -13.97 1.34 5.01
C GLY A 380 -13.99 2.73 4.37
N VAL A 381 -15.10 3.11 3.72
CA VAL A 381 -15.25 4.45 3.11
C VAL A 381 -15.24 5.55 4.17
N LEU A 382 -15.89 5.35 5.30
CA LEU A 382 -15.89 6.33 6.40
C LEU A 382 -14.48 6.49 6.98
N SER A 383 -13.77 5.38 7.21
CA SER A 383 -12.36 5.41 7.64
C SER A 383 -11.46 6.13 6.63
N TRP A 384 -11.64 5.87 5.35
CA TRP A 384 -10.92 6.58 4.29
C TRP A 384 -11.17 8.09 4.31
N ARG A 385 -12.45 8.48 4.42
CA ARG A 385 -12.80 9.90 4.48
C ARG A 385 -12.22 10.59 5.70
N ALA A 386 -12.31 9.94 6.87
CA ALA A 386 -11.75 10.48 8.10
C ALA A 386 -10.24 10.68 7.98
N ASP A 387 -9.53 9.66 7.49
CA ASP A 387 -8.07 9.70 7.32
C ASP A 387 -7.65 10.78 6.31
N ILE A 388 -8.27 10.83 5.12
CA ILE A 388 -7.98 11.86 4.11
C ILE A 388 -8.29 13.25 4.64
N SER A 389 -9.42 13.44 5.32
CA SER A 389 -9.79 14.76 5.86
C SER A 389 -8.80 15.26 6.91
N ALA A 390 -8.32 14.38 7.78
CA ALA A 390 -7.33 14.71 8.79
C ALA A 390 -5.99 15.15 8.15
N HIS A 391 -5.52 14.42 7.15
CA HIS A 391 -4.32 14.77 6.40
C HIS A 391 -4.46 16.08 5.62
N GLN A 392 -5.61 16.30 4.99
CA GLN A 392 -5.90 17.56 4.28
C GLN A 392 -5.97 18.75 5.22
N ALA A 393 -6.58 18.62 6.39
CA ALA A 393 -6.61 19.66 7.41
C ALA A 393 -5.18 20.07 7.82
N THR A 394 -4.31 19.09 8.07
CA THR A 394 -2.89 19.35 8.37
C THR A 394 -2.19 20.06 7.20
N ARG A 395 -2.45 19.63 5.97
CA ARG A 395 -1.88 20.27 4.77
C ARG A 395 -2.32 21.73 4.63
N VAL A 396 -3.59 22.01 4.85
CA VAL A 396 -4.14 23.38 4.79
C VAL A 396 -3.52 24.24 5.88
N GLN A 397 -3.42 23.73 7.11
CA GLN A 397 -2.78 24.44 8.22
C GLN A 397 -1.33 24.81 7.90
N TYR A 398 -0.54 23.87 7.40
CA TYR A 398 0.87 24.10 7.07
C TYR A 398 1.03 25.05 5.89
N ALA A 399 0.18 24.95 4.88
CA ALA A 399 0.17 25.90 3.78
C ALA A 399 -0.14 27.32 4.22
N ALA A 400 -1.09 27.50 5.15
CA ALA A 400 -1.45 28.80 5.70
C ALA A 400 -0.28 29.43 6.51
N ILE A 401 0.40 28.62 7.33
CA ILE A 401 1.60 29.06 8.08
C ILE A 401 2.71 29.47 7.11
N ALA A 402 2.97 28.65 6.09
CA ALA A 402 3.99 28.95 5.09
C ALA A 402 3.67 30.23 4.31
N ALA A 403 2.41 30.39 3.88
CA ALA A 403 1.95 31.61 3.19
C ALA A 403 2.09 32.87 4.08
N GLN A 404 1.74 32.77 5.36
CA GLN A 404 1.93 33.87 6.31
C GLN A 404 3.41 34.24 6.49
N ALA A 405 4.30 33.25 6.57
CA ALA A 405 5.74 33.48 6.65
C ALA A 405 6.28 34.15 5.37
N THR A 406 5.84 33.66 4.21
CA THR A 406 6.24 34.23 2.90
C THR A 406 5.76 35.67 2.73
N ALA A 407 4.51 35.97 3.13
CA ALA A 407 3.99 37.33 3.05
C ALA A 407 4.79 38.31 3.93
N ARG A 408 5.29 37.86 5.08
CA ARG A 408 6.17 38.66 5.93
C ARG A 408 7.58 38.83 5.33
N GLU A 409 8.12 37.79 4.72
CA GLU A 409 9.42 37.83 4.02
C GLU A 409 9.37 38.81 2.84
N ALA A 410 8.29 38.83 2.05
CA ALA A 410 8.14 39.71 0.90
C ALA A 410 8.20 41.19 1.26
N GLY A 411 7.85 41.56 2.49
CA GLY A 411 8.03 42.91 3.03
C GLY A 411 9.46 43.24 3.46
N GLU A 412 10.34 42.25 3.50
CA GLU A 412 11.70 42.38 4.05
C GLU A 412 12.69 41.51 3.24
N PRO A 413 13.20 42.00 2.10
CA PRO A 413 13.93 41.18 1.11
C PRO A 413 15.24 40.53 1.59
N ALA A 414 15.72 40.88 2.79
CA ALA A 414 16.88 40.26 3.42
C ALA A 414 16.50 39.21 4.49
N ALA A 415 15.20 38.97 4.71
CA ALA A 415 14.72 38.05 5.73
C ALA A 415 14.99 36.60 5.36
N ARG A 416 15.40 35.80 6.34
CA ARG A 416 15.58 34.34 6.19
C ARG A 416 14.49 33.62 6.96
N ILE A 417 13.91 32.59 6.35
CA ILE A 417 12.92 31.75 7.04
C ILE A 417 13.66 30.68 7.85
N VAL A 418 13.36 30.59 9.14
CA VAL A 418 13.87 29.57 10.05
C VAL A 418 12.72 28.79 10.66
N VAL A 419 12.96 27.53 10.94
CA VAL A 419 11.95 26.60 11.48
C VAL A 419 12.39 26.17 12.88
N TYR A 420 11.46 26.24 13.81
CA TYR A 420 11.59 25.71 15.17
C TYR A 420 10.58 24.59 15.39
N GLN A 421 11.03 23.56 16.05
CA GLN A 421 10.20 22.48 16.55
C GLN A 421 10.54 22.23 18.01
N ASN A 422 9.51 21.99 18.83
CA ASN A 422 9.71 21.64 20.23
C ASN A 422 10.69 20.45 20.31
N TRP A 423 11.75 20.60 21.10
CA TRP A 423 12.85 19.65 21.17
C TRP A 423 12.42 18.26 21.70
N TYR A 424 11.37 18.16 22.53
CA TYR A 424 10.78 16.88 22.95
C TYR A 424 10.22 16.06 21.79
N VAL A 425 9.75 16.73 20.73
CA VAL A 425 9.24 16.10 19.52
C VAL A 425 10.32 15.99 18.43
N LYS A 426 11.33 16.88 18.51
CA LYS A 426 12.44 16.90 17.58
C LYS A 426 13.29 15.63 17.76
N GLY A 427 13.42 14.83 16.73
CA GLY A 427 14.13 13.55 16.75
C GLY A 427 13.21 12.35 16.96
N SER A 428 11.94 12.56 17.35
CA SER A 428 10.94 11.54 17.19
C SER A 428 10.61 11.35 15.70
N ARG A 429 10.08 10.18 15.34
CA ARG A 429 9.64 9.90 13.98
C ARG A 429 8.59 10.90 13.53
N ASP A 430 7.58 11.15 14.36
CA ASP A 430 6.45 12.02 14.06
C ASP A 430 6.91 13.48 13.97
N GLY A 431 7.78 13.92 14.86
CA GLY A 431 8.39 15.23 14.80
C GLY A 431 9.20 15.45 13.51
N SER A 432 9.99 14.48 13.10
CA SER A 432 10.76 14.52 11.86
C SER A 432 9.83 14.64 10.64
N LEU A 433 8.74 13.88 10.61
CA LEU A 433 7.74 13.90 9.55
C LEU A 433 7.04 15.27 9.45
N MET A 434 6.64 15.84 10.58
CA MET A 434 5.98 17.15 10.63
C MET A 434 6.91 18.28 10.21
N ALA A 435 8.14 18.27 10.69
CA ALA A 435 9.15 19.24 10.28
C ALA A 435 9.41 19.22 8.78
N SER A 436 9.61 18.04 8.19
CA SER A 436 9.81 17.91 6.75
C SER A 436 8.62 18.38 5.94
N THR A 437 7.41 18.10 6.40
CA THR A 437 6.16 18.61 5.76
C THR A 437 6.14 20.14 5.80
N MET A 438 6.55 20.77 6.90
CA MET A 438 6.63 22.23 7.00
C MET A 438 7.71 22.80 6.07
N PHE A 439 8.90 22.20 6.02
CA PHE A 439 9.96 22.62 5.10
C PHE A 439 9.47 22.61 3.65
N MET A 440 8.73 21.59 3.25
CA MET A 440 8.18 21.48 1.90
C MET A 440 7.05 22.49 1.65
N ALA A 441 6.21 22.76 2.64
CA ALA A 441 5.16 23.78 2.52
C ALA A 441 5.77 25.18 2.30
N VAL A 442 6.83 25.52 3.02
CA VAL A 442 7.57 26.79 2.84
C VAL A 442 8.19 26.87 1.45
N ARG A 443 8.85 25.80 0.98
CA ARG A 443 9.42 25.80 -0.38
C ARG A 443 8.40 26.02 -1.46
N GLN A 444 7.23 25.37 -1.34
CA GLN A 444 6.15 25.57 -2.29
C GLN A 444 5.61 26.98 -2.29
N ALA A 445 5.45 27.57 -1.08
CA ALA A 445 4.93 28.93 -0.95
C ALA A 445 5.92 30.01 -1.46
N THR A 446 7.22 29.77 -1.32
CA THR A 446 8.28 30.73 -1.69
C THR A 446 8.83 30.54 -3.10
N GLY A 447 8.35 29.55 -3.85
CA GLY A 447 8.92 29.24 -5.17
C GLY A 447 10.33 28.65 -5.14
N GLY A 448 10.76 28.07 -4.01
CA GLY A 448 12.02 27.34 -3.91
C GLY A 448 12.98 27.77 -2.78
N VAL A 449 12.66 28.83 -2.04
CA VAL A 449 13.48 29.23 -0.87
C VAL A 449 13.53 28.12 0.17
N GLN A 450 14.73 27.81 0.63
CA GLN A 450 14.93 26.76 1.63
C GLN A 450 14.93 27.34 3.03
N PRO A 451 13.99 26.97 3.89
CA PRO A 451 14.10 27.30 5.30
C PRO A 451 15.24 26.49 5.94
N ARG A 452 15.80 27.01 7.02
CA ARG A 452 16.77 26.29 7.85
C ARG A 452 16.23 26.09 9.27
N TRP A 453 16.86 25.21 10.01
CA TRP A 453 16.61 25.15 11.44
C TRP A 453 17.08 26.42 12.15
N CYS A 454 16.32 26.85 13.17
CA CYS A 454 16.72 27.91 14.07
C CYS A 454 18.06 27.59 14.79
N ARG A 455 18.81 28.60 15.19
CA ARG A 455 20.08 28.45 15.92
C ARG A 455 20.16 29.44 17.09
N GLY A 456 20.74 28.99 18.22
CA GLY A 456 21.01 29.84 19.38
C GLY A 456 19.78 30.60 19.87
N GLU A 457 19.89 31.93 19.94
CA GLU A 457 18.83 32.81 20.41
C GLU A 457 17.54 32.76 19.60
N GLU A 458 17.64 32.50 18.31
CA GLU A 458 16.44 32.30 17.46
C GLU A 458 15.53 31.21 18.02
N CYS A 459 16.11 30.07 18.42
CA CYS A 459 15.35 28.96 19.00
C CYS A 459 14.75 29.34 20.37
N VAL A 460 15.45 30.12 21.17
CA VAL A 460 14.95 30.58 22.48
C VAL A 460 13.73 31.48 22.32
N VAL A 461 13.80 32.44 21.39
CA VAL A 461 12.71 33.35 21.09
C VAL A 461 11.48 32.55 20.58
N LEU A 462 11.70 31.64 19.61
CA LEU A 462 10.63 30.82 19.05
C LEU A 462 10.02 29.87 20.07
N ALA A 463 10.81 29.33 20.99
CA ALA A 463 10.31 28.49 22.07
C ALA A 463 9.37 29.27 23.02
N ARG A 464 9.70 30.52 23.35
CA ARG A 464 8.85 31.37 24.20
C ARG A 464 7.53 31.75 23.51
N GLU A 465 7.58 31.99 22.21
CA GLU A 465 6.41 32.37 21.42
C GLU A 465 5.58 31.18 20.92
N SER A 466 6.09 29.96 21.06
CA SER A 466 5.52 28.73 20.47
C SER A 466 4.06 28.44 20.88
N SER A 467 3.66 28.86 22.09
CA SER A 467 2.27 28.72 22.58
C SER A 467 1.32 29.80 22.05
N ARG A 468 1.84 30.85 21.42
CA ARG A 468 1.04 32.04 21.06
C ARG A 468 0.93 32.26 19.56
N ARG A 469 2.01 31.96 18.79
CA ARG A 469 2.09 32.29 17.37
C ARG A 469 2.83 31.21 16.58
N SER A 470 2.30 30.88 15.41
CA SER A 470 2.98 29.96 14.48
C SER A 470 4.03 30.66 13.62
N VAL A 471 3.96 31.97 13.47
CA VAL A 471 4.94 32.76 12.71
C VAL A 471 5.36 33.98 13.54
N VAL A 472 6.66 34.13 13.75
CA VAL A 472 7.27 35.16 14.62
C VAL A 472 8.33 35.90 13.84
N ARG A 473 8.37 37.22 13.92
CA ARG A 473 9.48 38.03 13.44
C ARG A 473 10.53 38.08 14.56
N ILE A 474 11.78 37.84 14.21
CA ILE A 474 12.93 37.94 15.11
C ILE A 474 13.85 39.00 14.56
N ASP A 475 14.04 40.08 15.32
CA ASP A 475 14.97 41.13 14.97
C ASP A 475 16.39 40.74 15.46
N SER A 476 17.36 40.79 14.57
CA SER A 476 18.75 40.53 14.94
C SER A 476 19.30 41.68 15.83
N PRO A 477 20.04 41.38 16.89
CA PRO A 477 20.66 42.42 17.74
C PRO A 477 21.55 43.41 17.00
N ALA A 478 22.05 42.99 15.83
CA ALA A 478 22.93 43.82 14.99
C ALA A 478 22.18 44.70 13.97
N GLY A 479 20.85 44.68 13.94
CA GLY A 479 20.03 45.55 13.07
C GLY A 479 20.14 45.27 11.55
N LEU A 480 20.94 44.28 11.13
CA LEU A 480 21.31 44.07 9.72
C LEU A 480 20.53 42.96 9.02
N SER A 481 19.78 42.15 9.75
CA SER A 481 18.96 41.09 9.15
C SER A 481 17.77 40.71 10.03
N HIS A 482 16.61 40.56 9.41
CA HIS A 482 15.43 40.03 10.06
C HIS A 482 15.30 38.54 9.77
N VAL A 483 14.76 37.79 10.71
CA VAL A 483 14.51 36.38 10.58
C VAL A 483 13.00 36.13 10.80
N ILE A 484 12.37 35.44 9.87
CA ILE A 484 11.00 34.99 10.02
C ILE A 484 11.03 33.57 10.58
N GLY A 485 10.61 33.43 11.83
CA GLY A 485 10.54 32.16 12.52
C GLY A 485 9.19 31.47 12.33
N ILE A 486 9.24 30.21 12.01
CA ILE A 486 8.05 29.32 11.95
C ILE A 486 8.13 28.33 13.10
N VAL A 487 7.06 28.23 13.88
CA VAL A 487 6.88 27.18 14.88
C VAL A 487 6.08 26.04 14.24
N VAL A 488 6.68 24.84 14.19
CA VAL A 488 6.00 23.65 13.69
C VAL A 488 4.91 23.26 14.70
N PRO A 489 3.64 23.11 14.28
CA PRO A 489 2.59 22.62 15.15
C PRO A 489 2.92 21.24 15.75
N PRO A 490 2.34 20.87 16.90
CA PRO A 490 2.48 19.53 17.43
C PRO A 490 1.93 18.50 16.44
N PRO A 491 2.44 17.25 16.49
CA PRO A 491 1.88 16.17 15.70
C PRO A 491 0.38 16.02 15.97
N PRO A 492 -0.43 15.82 14.93
CA PRO A 492 -1.86 15.57 15.12
C PRO A 492 -2.11 14.17 15.69
N ASP A 493 -3.25 13.97 16.35
CA ASP A 493 -3.61 12.71 17.02
C ASP A 493 -3.73 11.49 16.10
N TRP A 494 -3.84 11.73 14.78
CA TRP A 494 -3.91 10.64 13.80
C TRP A 494 -2.54 10.06 13.40
N LEU A 495 -1.46 10.63 13.86
CA LEU A 495 -0.10 10.20 13.53
C LEU A 495 0.35 9.10 14.49
#